data_ead17d989e96e6ca8ed17bd83247c938
#
_entry.id   ead17d989e96e6ca8ed17bd83247c938
#
_cell.length_a   1.000
_cell.length_b   1.000
_cell.length_c   1.000
_cell.angle_alpha   90.00
_cell.angle_beta   90.00
_cell.angle_gamma   90.00
#
_symmetry.space_group_name_H-M   'P 1'
#
loop_
_entity.id
_entity.type
_entity.pdbx_description
1 polymer ?
#
loop_
_entity_poly.entity_id
_entity_poly.type
_entity_poly.pdbx_seq_one_letter_code
_entity_poly.pdbx_strand_id
1 'polypeptide(L)'
;MTIEDRRGGPSGPPDADAIDGVAPRHVIEPASAEDLASALASASEQRASVVIRGGGTKLAWGRTPSPIDIVLNTKRLNRLVAHEHADLTATMQAGARIDDVNRELARHGQWLPIESAFEGATIGGTIATNDSGPLRHRYGTPRDLLIGIRLALTDGRLIKSGGNVVKNVAGYDLGKLISGSFGSLAAIVSATFKLTPLPAASSTLIATFDNAAGLVAALGAITSSQLEASTCEVHASALQSRDKAGHYHLLLKFESTPGALNAHLQKARALVGDAQCEVVAAAMESDVWRDHGRSLWTQAGMVVKAAWLPASLGGVLAFVGEMREQGTDMELSGRAALGSGLFRIDGDVSTQRAAVERMRSRPDLFRHVVLLRASTELKQMIDVWGSLGDAGALGAAVKHALDPQGILNAGRGPV
;
A
#
# COMPACT_ATOMS: atom_id res chain seq x y z
N MET A 1 10.02 18.54 -29.50
CA MET A 1 8.67 18.07 -29.85
C MET A 1 7.72 18.81 -28.94
N THR A 2 7.12 19.87 -29.44
CA THR A 2 6.22 20.76 -28.68
C THR A 2 4.94 20.02 -28.31
N ILE A 3 4.38 20.29 -27.12
CA ILE A 3 3.16 19.68 -26.56
C ILE A 3 1.92 19.93 -27.44
N GLU A 4 2.00 20.83 -28.40
CA GLU A 4 0.84 21.24 -29.24
C GLU A 4 0.41 20.22 -30.30
N ASP A 5 1.21 19.21 -30.65
CA ASP A 5 0.99 18.44 -31.89
C ASP A 5 0.51 16.98 -31.72
N ARG A 6 0.01 16.59 -30.53
CA ARG A 6 -0.72 15.33 -30.39
C ARG A 6 -2.06 15.56 -29.67
N ARG A 7 -2.97 16.20 -30.34
CA ARG A 7 -4.40 16.12 -30.05
C ARG A 7 -4.91 14.70 -30.40
N GLY A 8 -4.56 13.73 -29.56
CA GLY A 8 -5.43 12.61 -29.34
C GLY A 8 -6.62 13.19 -28.60
N GLY A 9 -7.78 13.25 -29.23
CA GLY A 9 -9.00 13.74 -28.61
C GLY A 9 -9.29 13.02 -27.30
N PRO A 10 -10.08 13.62 -26.37
CA PRO A 10 -10.38 13.03 -25.07
C PRO A 10 -11.01 11.67 -25.28
N SER A 11 -10.30 10.61 -24.91
CA SER A 11 -10.75 9.23 -24.99
C SER A 11 -11.56 8.86 -23.74
N GLY A 12 -12.63 9.58 -23.46
CA GLY A 12 -13.54 9.30 -22.35
C GLY A 12 -14.35 10.52 -21.93
N PRO A 13 -15.37 10.36 -21.08
CA PRO A 13 -16.05 11.50 -20.49
C PRO A 13 -15.03 12.35 -19.71
N PRO A 14 -15.15 13.67 -19.69
CA PRO A 14 -14.18 14.60 -19.10
C PRO A 14 -13.83 14.34 -17.64
N ASP A 15 -14.62 13.57 -16.92
CA ASP A 15 -14.40 13.21 -15.50
C ASP A 15 -13.57 11.93 -15.28
N ALA A 16 -13.32 11.12 -16.33
CA ALA A 16 -12.64 9.84 -16.20
C ALA A 16 -11.16 9.96 -15.73
N ASP A 17 -10.53 11.11 -15.98
CA ASP A 17 -9.15 11.40 -15.65
C ASP A 17 -9.01 12.37 -14.46
N ALA A 18 -10.12 12.82 -13.87
CA ALA A 18 -10.09 13.74 -12.73
C ALA A 18 -9.55 13.07 -11.46
N ILE A 19 -8.82 13.84 -10.66
CA ILE A 19 -8.25 13.41 -9.38
C ILE A 19 -8.81 14.32 -8.29
N ASP A 20 -9.58 13.78 -7.35
CA ASP A 20 -10.29 14.55 -6.33
C ASP A 20 -11.12 15.73 -6.92
N GLY A 21 -11.75 15.49 -8.08
CA GLY A 21 -12.53 16.49 -8.79
C GLY A 21 -11.73 17.47 -9.67
N VAL A 22 -10.40 17.38 -9.68
CA VAL A 22 -9.54 18.22 -10.53
C VAL A 22 -9.22 17.50 -11.83
N ALA A 23 -9.74 17.99 -12.94
CA ALA A 23 -9.47 17.45 -14.28
C ALA A 23 -8.09 17.94 -14.79
N PRO A 24 -7.27 17.06 -15.39
CA PRO A 24 -6.01 17.46 -16.02
C PRO A 24 -6.28 18.18 -17.35
N ARG A 25 -5.36 19.08 -17.74
CA ARG A 25 -5.41 19.72 -19.07
C ARG A 25 -5.04 18.73 -20.18
N HIS A 26 -4.04 17.88 -19.92
CA HIS A 26 -3.53 16.90 -20.89
C HIS A 26 -3.29 15.55 -20.24
N VAL A 27 -3.49 14.47 -21.02
CA VAL A 27 -3.08 13.11 -20.64
C VAL A 27 -2.07 12.62 -21.67
N ILE A 28 -0.88 12.24 -21.20
CA ILE A 28 0.23 11.74 -22.04
C ILE A 28 0.49 10.29 -21.67
N GLU A 29 0.64 9.42 -22.68
CA GLU A 29 0.91 7.99 -22.53
C GLU A 29 2.22 7.61 -23.23
N PRO A 30 3.38 7.74 -22.54
CA PRO A 30 4.68 7.38 -23.09
C PRO A 30 4.75 5.91 -23.47
N ALA A 31 5.35 5.61 -24.63
CA ALA A 31 5.54 4.25 -25.12
C ALA A 31 6.88 3.64 -24.69
N SER A 32 7.85 4.49 -24.32
CA SER A 32 9.20 4.10 -23.94
C SER A 32 9.68 4.89 -22.71
N ALA A 33 10.79 4.46 -22.14
CA ALA A 33 11.47 5.19 -21.08
C ALA A 33 11.96 6.58 -21.55
N GLU A 34 12.41 6.64 -22.78
CA GLU A 34 12.91 7.83 -23.44
C GLU A 34 11.77 8.84 -23.68
N ASP A 35 10.59 8.37 -24.12
CA ASP A 35 9.39 9.22 -24.25
C ASP A 35 8.96 9.78 -22.88
N LEU A 36 9.00 8.95 -21.83
CA LEU A 36 8.67 9.36 -20.46
C LEU A 36 9.62 10.47 -20.00
N ALA A 37 10.93 10.27 -20.18
CA ALA A 37 11.96 11.21 -19.80
C ALA A 37 11.83 12.54 -20.57
N SER A 38 11.58 12.48 -21.88
CA SER A 38 11.35 13.66 -22.72
C SER A 38 10.11 14.45 -22.32
N ALA A 39 9.01 13.75 -21.96
CA ALA A 39 7.80 14.39 -21.47
C ALA A 39 8.01 15.12 -20.15
N LEU A 40 8.82 14.54 -19.24
CA LEU A 40 9.16 15.19 -17.97
C LEU A 40 10.07 16.41 -18.18
N ALA A 41 11.08 16.34 -19.05
CA ALA A 41 11.94 17.48 -19.38
C ALA A 41 11.11 18.63 -19.94
N SER A 42 10.24 18.36 -20.90
CA SER A 42 9.36 19.38 -21.49
C SER A 42 8.39 19.99 -20.47
N ALA A 43 7.83 19.17 -19.57
CA ALA A 43 6.99 19.67 -18.48
C ALA A 43 7.79 20.56 -17.50
N SER A 44 9.03 20.19 -17.19
CA SER A 44 9.91 20.97 -16.32
C SER A 44 10.28 22.34 -16.93
N GLU A 45 10.62 22.39 -18.22
CA GLU A 45 10.88 23.62 -18.95
C GLU A 45 9.69 24.57 -18.93
N GLN A 46 8.48 24.04 -19.05
CA GLN A 46 7.24 24.78 -19.05
C GLN A 46 6.68 25.02 -17.63
N ARG A 47 7.31 24.51 -16.59
CA ARG A 47 6.83 24.48 -15.19
C ARG A 47 5.40 23.92 -15.08
N ALA A 48 5.06 22.96 -15.93
CA ALA A 48 3.76 22.32 -15.95
C ALA A 48 3.69 21.26 -14.85
N SER A 49 2.62 21.28 -14.06
CA SER A 49 2.39 20.31 -12.99
C SER A 49 2.08 18.91 -13.56
N VAL A 50 2.74 17.88 -13.03
CA VAL A 50 2.64 16.51 -13.51
C VAL A 50 2.16 15.58 -12.41
N VAL A 51 1.12 14.81 -12.68
CA VAL A 51 0.72 13.65 -11.86
C VAL A 51 1.03 12.37 -12.63
N ILE A 52 1.83 11.48 -12.03
CA ILE A 52 2.16 10.18 -12.62
C ILE A 52 1.07 9.18 -12.25
N ARG A 53 0.49 8.52 -13.26
CA ARG A 53 -0.57 7.51 -13.10
C ARG A 53 -0.12 6.16 -13.64
N GLY A 54 -0.22 5.12 -12.81
CA GLY A 54 -0.19 3.72 -13.23
C GLY A 54 -1.60 3.20 -13.42
N GLY A 55 -2.05 2.26 -12.59
CA GLY A 55 -3.43 1.76 -12.59
C GLY A 55 -4.49 2.74 -12.07
N GLY A 56 -4.10 3.90 -11.53
CA GLY A 56 -5.03 4.90 -11.02
C GLY A 56 -5.66 4.57 -9.66
N THR A 57 -5.37 3.40 -9.10
CA THR A 57 -6.08 2.82 -7.95
C THR A 57 -5.91 3.59 -6.63
N LYS A 58 -4.91 4.46 -6.53
CA LYS A 58 -4.54 5.21 -5.32
C LYS A 58 -4.41 6.72 -5.57
N LEU A 59 -5.00 7.22 -6.65
CA LEU A 59 -4.92 8.64 -6.98
C LEU A 59 -5.68 9.54 -5.98
N ALA A 60 -6.66 9.00 -5.27
CA ALA A 60 -7.33 9.72 -4.19
C ALA A 60 -6.51 9.77 -2.87
N TRP A 61 -5.34 9.09 -2.80
CA TRP A 61 -4.47 9.19 -1.65
C TRP A 61 -3.66 10.49 -1.70
N GLY A 62 -3.37 11.07 -0.53
CA GLY A 62 -2.66 12.33 -0.43
C GLY A 62 -3.58 13.55 -0.40
N ARG A 63 -2.99 14.74 -0.39
CA ARG A 63 -3.73 16.01 -0.42
C ARG A 63 -4.44 16.18 -1.76
N THR A 64 -5.50 16.97 -1.78
CA THR A 64 -6.14 17.41 -3.02
C THR A 64 -5.12 18.10 -3.93
N PRO A 65 -5.04 17.74 -5.20
CA PRO A 65 -4.06 18.34 -6.09
C PRO A 65 -4.33 19.83 -6.32
N SER A 66 -3.25 20.60 -6.52
CA SER A 66 -3.32 21.88 -7.25
C SER A 66 -3.82 21.62 -8.67
N PRO A 67 -4.13 22.65 -9.50
CA PRO A 67 -4.46 22.44 -10.91
C PRO A 67 -3.42 21.52 -11.57
N ILE A 68 -3.90 20.49 -12.26
CA ILE A 68 -3.09 19.49 -12.94
C ILE A 68 -2.94 19.85 -14.40
N ASP A 69 -1.72 20.12 -14.87
CA ASP A 69 -1.50 20.37 -16.30
C ASP A 69 -1.40 19.05 -17.06
N ILE A 70 -0.67 18.07 -16.53
CA ILE A 70 -0.39 16.80 -17.22
C ILE A 70 -0.63 15.61 -16.29
N VAL A 71 -1.43 14.64 -16.73
CA VAL A 71 -1.40 13.27 -16.21
C VAL A 71 -0.49 12.45 -17.13
N LEU A 72 0.58 11.91 -16.57
CA LEU A 72 1.54 11.08 -17.27
C LEU A 72 1.25 9.61 -16.96
N ASN A 73 0.59 8.94 -17.92
CA ASN A 73 0.06 7.59 -17.74
C ASN A 73 1.05 6.52 -18.20
N THR A 74 1.50 5.68 -17.30
CA THR A 74 2.52 4.64 -17.56
C THR A 74 1.96 3.33 -18.10
N LYS A 75 0.66 3.24 -18.43
CA LYS A 75 0.01 1.97 -18.82
C LYS A 75 0.65 1.25 -20.01
N ARG A 76 1.34 1.99 -20.91
CA ARG A 76 2.05 1.42 -22.07
C ARG A 76 3.43 0.84 -21.68
N LEU A 77 3.96 1.18 -20.50
CA LEU A 77 5.18 0.60 -19.93
C LEU A 77 4.80 -0.59 -19.05
N ASN A 78 4.33 -1.69 -19.65
CA ASN A 78 3.64 -2.78 -18.94
C ASN A 78 4.28 -4.16 -19.13
N ARG A 79 5.53 -4.24 -19.61
CA ARG A 79 6.18 -5.51 -19.92
C ARG A 79 6.90 -6.10 -18.71
N LEU A 80 6.88 -7.42 -18.60
CA LEU A 80 7.92 -8.20 -17.91
C LEU A 80 9.16 -8.19 -18.82
N VAL A 81 10.22 -7.50 -18.38
CA VAL A 81 11.42 -7.22 -19.20
C VAL A 81 12.40 -8.39 -19.13
N ALA A 82 12.58 -8.94 -17.93
CA ALA A 82 13.46 -10.09 -17.69
C ALA A 82 12.92 -10.92 -16.52
N HIS A 83 13.12 -12.22 -16.60
CA HIS A 83 12.83 -13.17 -15.53
C HIS A 83 13.99 -14.17 -15.44
N GLU A 84 14.89 -13.91 -14.51
CA GLU A 84 16.03 -14.77 -14.22
C GLU A 84 15.60 -15.79 -13.16
N HIS A 85 14.87 -16.81 -13.58
CA HIS A 85 14.23 -17.75 -12.67
C HIS A 85 15.22 -18.57 -11.85
N ALA A 86 16.44 -18.83 -12.33
CA ALA A 86 17.50 -19.48 -11.54
C ALA A 86 17.97 -18.61 -10.38
N ASP A 87 17.94 -17.29 -10.54
CA ASP A 87 18.40 -16.30 -9.54
C ASP A 87 17.25 -15.73 -8.68
N LEU A 88 16.01 -16.18 -8.92
CA LEU A 88 14.82 -15.68 -8.26
C LEU A 88 14.69 -14.14 -8.37
N THR A 89 14.92 -13.59 -9.55
CA THR A 89 14.77 -12.15 -9.81
C THR A 89 13.97 -11.88 -11.07
N ALA A 90 13.22 -10.80 -11.08
CA ALA A 90 12.53 -10.33 -12.27
C ALA A 90 12.52 -8.81 -12.37
N THR A 91 12.63 -8.33 -13.61
CA THR A 91 12.55 -6.91 -13.95
C THR A 91 11.27 -6.64 -14.74
N MET A 92 10.49 -5.69 -14.29
CA MET A 92 9.22 -5.31 -14.90
C MET A 92 9.07 -3.79 -15.03
N GLN A 93 8.34 -3.35 -16.02
CA GLN A 93 8.05 -1.93 -16.24
C GLN A 93 7.00 -1.42 -15.24
N ALA A 94 7.02 -0.11 -14.97
CA ALA A 94 6.23 0.51 -13.91
C ALA A 94 4.70 0.39 -14.10
N GLY A 95 4.22 0.33 -15.32
CA GLY A 95 2.80 0.16 -15.66
C GLY A 95 2.34 -1.30 -15.69
N ALA A 96 3.23 -2.28 -15.50
CA ALA A 96 2.84 -3.68 -15.41
C ALA A 96 1.94 -3.92 -14.20
N ARG A 97 0.83 -4.65 -14.38
CA ARG A 97 -0.10 -5.00 -13.29
C ARG A 97 0.48 -6.14 -12.46
N ILE A 98 0.37 -6.05 -11.14
CA ILE A 98 0.91 -7.07 -10.23
C ILE A 98 0.32 -8.45 -10.54
N ASP A 99 -1.00 -8.52 -10.78
CA ASP A 99 -1.69 -9.78 -11.05
C ASP A 99 -1.20 -10.44 -12.35
N ASP A 100 -0.97 -9.64 -13.41
CA ASP A 100 -0.48 -10.14 -14.69
C ASP A 100 0.97 -10.64 -14.58
N VAL A 101 1.80 -9.88 -13.85
CA VAL A 101 3.17 -10.28 -13.53
C VAL A 101 3.20 -11.60 -12.77
N ASN A 102 2.41 -11.73 -11.70
CA ASN A 102 2.38 -12.96 -10.90
C ASN A 102 1.84 -14.17 -11.70
N ARG A 103 0.89 -13.95 -12.60
CA ARG A 103 0.41 -15.01 -13.50
C ARG A 103 1.52 -15.53 -14.42
N GLU A 104 2.37 -14.63 -14.90
CA GLU A 104 3.52 -15.02 -15.75
C GLU A 104 4.61 -15.74 -14.94
N LEU A 105 4.98 -15.19 -13.78
CA LEU A 105 5.98 -15.78 -12.88
C LEU A 105 5.56 -17.18 -12.39
N ALA A 106 4.27 -17.38 -12.16
CA ALA A 106 3.72 -18.66 -11.69
C ALA A 106 3.98 -19.83 -12.66
N ARG A 107 4.19 -19.56 -13.95
CA ARG A 107 4.56 -20.58 -14.95
C ARG A 107 5.91 -21.27 -14.64
N HIS A 108 6.74 -20.57 -13.84
CA HIS A 108 8.02 -21.08 -13.36
C HIS A 108 8.00 -21.42 -11.86
N GLY A 109 6.81 -21.55 -11.26
CA GLY A 109 6.66 -21.85 -9.83
C GLY A 109 7.15 -20.74 -8.89
N GLN A 110 7.12 -19.48 -9.37
CA GLN A 110 7.62 -18.31 -8.62
C GLN A 110 6.56 -17.21 -8.56
N TRP A 111 6.72 -16.31 -7.64
CA TRP A 111 5.87 -15.14 -7.52
C TRP A 111 6.57 -13.96 -6.84
N LEU A 112 6.00 -12.79 -7.04
CA LEU A 112 6.30 -11.58 -6.30
C LEU A 112 5.28 -11.44 -5.17
N PRO A 113 5.66 -11.65 -3.89
CA PRO A 113 4.73 -11.69 -2.77
C PRO A 113 4.31 -10.28 -2.32
N ILE A 114 3.77 -9.51 -3.24
CA ILE A 114 3.18 -8.19 -3.01
C ILE A 114 1.69 -8.29 -3.28
N GLU A 115 0.90 -7.85 -2.32
CA GLU A 115 -0.56 -7.76 -2.41
C GLU A 115 -1.00 -6.31 -2.43
N SER A 116 -2.06 -6.04 -3.17
CA SER A 116 -2.80 -4.79 -3.11
C SER A 116 -4.29 -5.08 -2.96
N ALA A 117 -4.96 -4.29 -2.12
CA ALA A 117 -6.42 -4.34 -2.00
C ALA A 117 -7.15 -3.90 -3.29
N PHE A 118 -6.42 -3.35 -4.25
CA PHE A 118 -6.97 -2.74 -5.45
C PHE A 118 -6.63 -3.56 -6.69
N GLU A 119 -7.65 -4.00 -7.38
CA GLU A 119 -7.51 -4.61 -8.69
C GLU A 119 -6.90 -3.62 -9.69
N GLY A 120 -5.98 -4.11 -10.53
CA GLY A 120 -5.28 -3.26 -11.49
C GLY A 120 -4.14 -2.41 -10.90
N ALA A 121 -3.75 -2.65 -9.66
CA ALA A 121 -2.56 -2.02 -9.08
C ALA A 121 -1.31 -2.37 -9.92
N THR A 122 -0.50 -1.34 -10.21
CA THR A 122 0.71 -1.48 -11.02
C THR A 122 1.97 -1.45 -10.17
N ILE A 123 3.05 -2.00 -10.70
CA ILE A 123 4.36 -2.04 -10.06
C ILE A 123 4.81 -0.64 -9.61
N GLY A 124 4.80 0.33 -10.51
CA GLY A 124 5.22 1.70 -10.20
C GLY A 124 4.34 2.38 -9.15
N GLY A 125 3.01 2.23 -9.27
CA GLY A 125 2.07 2.78 -8.29
C GLY A 125 2.23 2.16 -6.91
N THR A 126 2.52 0.87 -6.85
CA THR A 126 2.69 0.14 -5.58
C THR A 126 4.02 0.49 -4.90
N ILE A 127 5.11 0.64 -5.66
CA ILE A 127 6.38 1.16 -5.12
C ILE A 127 6.18 2.61 -4.64
N ALA A 128 5.60 3.47 -5.48
CA ALA A 128 5.43 4.89 -5.17
C ALA A 128 4.64 5.11 -3.87
N THR A 129 3.66 4.28 -3.55
CA THR A 129 2.86 4.35 -2.31
C THR A 129 3.40 3.45 -1.19
N ASN A 130 4.37 2.59 -1.49
CA ASN A 130 4.82 1.49 -0.63
C ASN A 130 3.63 0.71 -0.03
N ASP A 131 2.60 0.51 -0.87
CA ASP A 131 1.39 -0.20 -0.48
C ASP A 131 1.67 -1.69 -0.29
N SER A 132 1.14 -2.26 0.78
CA SER A 132 1.39 -3.66 1.15
C SER A 132 0.21 -4.26 1.88
N GLY A 133 -0.16 -5.46 1.51
CA GLY A 133 -1.19 -6.27 2.13
C GLY A 133 -0.70 -7.10 3.34
N PRO A 134 -1.49 -8.11 3.72
CA PRO A 134 -1.21 -9.03 4.82
C PRO A 134 0.12 -9.79 4.70
N LEU A 135 0.54 -10.18 3.50
CA LEU A 135 1.81 -10.88 3.23
C LEU A 135 3.06 -10.10 3.67
N ARG A 136 2.90 -8.79 3.92
CA ARG A 136 3.97 -7.98 4.50
C ARG A 136 4.53 -8.59 5.79
N HIS A 137 3.75 -9.36 6.52
CA HIS A 137 4.18 -9.98 7.76
C HIS A 137 5.44 -10.86 7.55
N ARG A 138 5.45 -11.70 6.52
CA ARG A 138 6.58 -12.58 6.21
C ARG A 138 7.55 -11.99 5.20
N TYR A 139 7.03 -11.36 4.16
CA TYR A 139 7.81 -11.00 2.97
C TYR A 139 8.27 -9.54 2.95
N GLY A 140 7.76 -8.71 3.85
CA GLY A 140 8.07 -7.28 3.86
C GLY A 140 7.20 -6.48 2.90
N THR A 141 7.64 -5.27 2.63
CA THR A 141 6.97 -4.30 1.74
C THR A 141 7.59 -4.35 0.34
N PRO A 142 6.99 -3.69 -0.67
CA PRO A 142 7.66 -3.49 -1.96
C PRO A 142 9.08 -2.96 -1.85
N ARG A 143 9.32 -2.06 -0.89
CA ARG A 143 10.65 -1.50 -0.58
C ARG A 143 11.68 -2.56 -0.16
N ASP A 144 11.24 -3.60 0.55
CA ASP A 144 12.13 -4.65 1.09
C ASP A 144 12.47 -5.70 0.01
N LEU A 145 11.60 -5.87 -0.99
CA LEU A 145 11.77 -6.81 -2.10
C LEU A 145 12.48 -6.18 -3.31
N LEU A 146 12.51 -4.84 -3.39
CA LEU A 146 13.11 -4.09 -4.49
C LEU A 146 14.63 -4.12 -4.41
N ILE A 147 15.28 -4.63 -5.48
CA ILE A 147 16.76 -4.73 -5.56
C ILE A 147 17.37 -3.86 -6.66
N GLY A 148 16.54 -3.37 -7.58
CA GLY A 148 16.98 -2.43 -8.63
C GLY A 148 15.83 -1.58 -9.14
N ILE A 149 16.13 -0.35 -9.55
CA ILE A 149 15.15 0.60 -10.07
C ILE A 149 15.74 1.45 -11.17
N ARG A 150 14.95 1.74 -12.21
CA ARG A 150 15.24 2.73 -13.25
C ARG A 150 14.24 3.87 -13.15
N LEU A 151 14.73 5.08 -13.14
CA LEU A 151 13.97 6.30 -12.91
C LEU A 151 14.16 7.29 -14.05
N ALA A 152 13.14 8.09 -14.33
CA ALA A 152 13.24 9.30 -15.13
C ALA A 152 13.12 10.52 -14.20
N LEU A 153 14.09 11.42 -14.26
CA LEU A 153 14.12 12.68 -13.54
C LEU A 153 13.43 13.79 -14.34
N THR A 154 13.13 14.90 -13.67
CA THR A 154 12.46 16.06 -14.29
C THR A 154 13.31 16.80 -15.30
N ASP A 155 14.64 16.59 -15.30
CA ASP A 155 15.56 17.10 -16.31
C ASP A 155 15.73 16.18 -17.54
N GLY A 156 14.95 15.10 -17.62
CA GLY A 156 14.98 14.13 -18.72
C GLY A 156 16.05 13.06 -18.60
N ARG A 157 16.89 13.07 -17.57
CA ARG A 157 17.87 11.99 -17.35
C ARG A 157 17.19 10.70 -16.90
N LEU A 158 17.67 9.60 -17.50
CA LEU A 158 17.37 8.26 -17.05
C LEU A 158 18.48 7.76 -16.15
N ILE A 159 18.15 7.42 -14.92
CA ILE A 159 19.11 6.93 -13.92
C ILE A 159 18.75 5.52 -13.47
N LYS A 160 19.75 4.78 -13.01
CA LYS A 160 19.59 3.42 -12.46
C LYS A 160 20.25 3.33 -11.09
N SER A 161 19.62 2.66 -10.16
CA SER A 161 20.18 2.31 -8.85
C SER A 161 19.91 0.85 -8.54
N GLY A 162 20.85 0.16 -7.90
CA GLY A 162 20.76 -1.27 -7.68
C GLY A 162 21.08 -2.09 -8.95
N GLY A 163 20.68 -3.34 -8.98
CA GLY A 163 20.98 -4.26 -10.08
C GLY A 163 20.09 -5.50 -10.06
N ASN A 164 20.55 -6.56 -10.73
CA ASN A 164 19.86 -7.85 -10.83
C ASN A 164 20.33 -8.85 -9.77
N VAL A 165 21.22 -8.43 -8.86
CA VAL A 165 21.77 -9.28 -7.81
C VAL A 165 21.28 -8.81 -6.44
N VAL A 166 20.94 -9.74 -5.58
CA VAL A 166 20.35 -9.48 -4.25
C VAL A 166 21.32 -8.69 -3.34
N LYS A 167 22.63 -8.84 -3.52
CA LYS A 167 23.65 -8.13 -2.74
C LYS A 167 24.38 -7.13 -3.63
N ASN A 168 23.89 -5.91 -3.66
CA ASN A 168 24.55 -4.77 -4.29
C ASN A 168 24.70 -3.66 -3.24
N VAL A 169 25.96 -3.30 -2.93
CA VAL A 169 26.30 -2.27 -1.94
C VAL A 169 26.94 -1.03 -2.58
N ALA A 170 26.95 -0.94 -3.91
CA ALA A 170 27.53 0.18 -4.64
C ALA A 170 26.49 1.30 -4.82
N GLY A 171 26.85 2.51 -4.42
CA GLY A 171 26.04 3.71 -4.57
C GLY A 171 24.88 3.86 -3.56
N TYR A 172 24.08 4.90 -3.76
CA TYR A 172 22.91 5.17 -2.93
C TYR A 172 21.74 4.28 -3.33
N ASP A 173 21.00 3.78 -2.36
CA ASP A 173 19.79 2.99 -2.57
C ASP A 173 18.60 3.93 -2.88
N LEU A 174 18.50 4.35 -4.14
CA LEU A 174 17.38 5.17 -4.59
C LEU A 174 16.05 4.40 -4.56
N GLY A 175 16.08 3.09 -4.66
CA GLY A 175 14.87 2.27 -4.53
C GLY A 175 14.17 2.49 -3.20
N LYS A 176 14.93 2.53 -2.11
CA LYS A 176 14.40 2.83 -0.78
C LYS A 176 13.92 4.28 -0.63
N LEU A 177 14.58 5.23 -1.28
CA LEU A 177 14.18 6.64 -1.25
C LEU A 177 12.86 6.87 -1.99
N ILE A 178 12.71 6.24 -3.16
CA ILE A 178 11.53 6.40 -4.04
C ILE A 178 10.32 5.66 -3.49
N SER A 179 10.52 4.56 -2.74
CA SER A 179 9.42 3.80 -2.14
C SER A 179 8.66 4.64 -1.11
N GLY A 180 7.37 4.89 -1.37
CA GLY A 180 6.53 5.74 -0.53
C GLY A 180 6.64 7.25 -0.82
N SER A 181 7.32 7.65 -1.89
CA SER A 181 7.43 9.07 -2.31
C SER A 181 6.16 9.62 -2.97
N PHE A 182 5.17 8.81 -3.24
CA PHE A 182 3.92 9.17 -3.95
C PHE A 182 4.17 9.81 -5.33
N GLY A 183 5.28 9.44 -5.98
CA GLY A 183 5.64 10.00 -7.29
C GLY A 183 6.08 11.47 -7.24
N SER A 184 6.46 11.98 -6.07
CA SER A 184 6.89 13.37 -5.90
C SER A 184 8.37 13.58 -6.20
N LEU A 185 9.18 12.53 -6.30
CA LEU A 185 10.65 12.64 -6.45
C LEU A 185 11.14 12.30 -7.85
N ALA A 186 10.56 11.31 -8.50
CA ALA A 186 10.91 10.87 -9.85
C ALA A 186 9.81 9.98 -10.43
N ALA A 187 9.81 9.77 -11.75
CA ALA A 187 8.97 8.77 -12.39
C ALA A 187 9.67 7.41 -12.42
N ILE A 188 8.99 6.37 -11.96
CA ILE A 188 9.48 4.99 -12.03
C ILE A 188 9.28 4.48 -13.45
N VAL A 189 10.37 4.00 -14.07
CA VAL A 189 10.37 3.40 -15.41
C VAL A 189 10.23 1.89 -15.33
N SER A 190 11.10 1.26 -14.53
CA SER A 190 11.10 -0.17 -14.28
C SER A 190 11.70 -0.49 -12.91
N ALA A 191 11.41 -1.68 -12.42
CA ALA A 191 11.89 -2.16 -11.14
C ALA A 191 12.30 -3.63 -11.25
N THR A 192 13.36 -4.00 -10.52
CA THR A 192 13.83 -5.37 -10.36
C THR A 192 13.54 -5.82 -8.93
N PHE A 193 12.91 -6.97 -8.78
CA PHE A 193 12.55 -7.52 -7.49
C PHE A 193 13.20 -8.89 -7.27
N LYS A 194 13.43 -9.18 -5.99
CA LYS A 194 13.65 -10.53 -5.52
C LYS A 194 12.31 -11.27 -5.51
N LEU A 195 12.29 -12.47 -6.06
CA LEU A 195 11.14 -13.36 -6.10
C LEU A 195 11.21 -14.41 -4.99
N THR A 196 10.10 -15.12 -4.82
CA THR A 196 9.99 -16.26 -3.89
C THR A 196 9.36 -17.42 -4.65
N PRO A 197 9.75 -18.68 -4.38
CA PRO A 197 9.02 -19.83 -4.87
C PRO A 197 7.57 -19.81 -4.38
N LEU A 198 6.64 -20.26 -5.23
CA LEU A 198 5.25 -20.48 -4.81
C LEU A 198 5.20 -21.50 -3.68
N PRO A 199 4.44 -21.26 -2.60
CA PRO A 199 4.27 -22.24 -1.55
C PRO A 199 3.60 -23.50 -2.08
N ALA A 200 4.06 -24.68 -1.60
CA ALA A 200 3.49 -25.98 -2.02
C ALA A 200 2.03 -26.12 -1.58
N ALA A 201 1.69 -25.55 -0.42
CA ALA A 201 0.32 -25.45 0.07
C ALA A 201 0.19 -24.31 1.08
N SER A 202 -1.04 -23.86 1.30
CA SER A 202 -1.38 -22.88 2.33
C SER A 202 -2.66 -23.25 3.07
N SER A 203 -2.83 -22.70 4.26
CA SER A 203 -4.06 -22.83 5.04
C SER A 203 -4.19 -21.67 6.01
N THR A 204 -5.42 -21.20 6.18
CA THR A 204 -5.76 -20.09 7.06
C THR A 204 -6.59 -20.56 8.25
N LEU A 205 -6.20 -20.14 9.45
CA LEU A 205 -6.98 -20.23 10.66
C LEU A 205 -7.57 -18.86 10.99
N ILE A 206 -8.88 -18.80 11.18
CA ILE A 206 -9.59 -17.63 11.72
C ILE A 206 -10.00 -17.97 13.16
N ALA A 207 -9.52 -17.20 14.12
CA ALA A 207 -9.90 -17.30 15.52
C ALA A 207 -10.74 -16.07 15.90
N THR A 208 -11.94 -16.32 16.44
CA THR A 208 -12.91 -15.29 16.84
C THR A 208 -12.97 -15.18 18.36
N PHE A 209 -12.92 -13.95 18.87
CA PHE A 209 -12.89 -13.63 20.29
C PHE A 209 -14.01 -12.67 20.65
N ASP A 210 -14.61 -12.88 21.82
CA ASP A 210 -15.65 -12.01 22.38
C ASP A 210 -15.08 -10.68 22.94
N ASN A 211 -13.77 -10.64 23.22
CA ASN A 211 -13.11 -9.46 23.77
C ASN A 211 -11.67 -9.30 23.30
N ALA A 212 -11.18 -8.07 23.38
CA ALA A 212 -9.82 -7.70 22.95
C ALA A 212 -8.72 -8.39 23.79
N ALA A 213 -8.97 -8.65 25.07
CA ALA A 213 -7.96 -9.23 25.96
C ALA A 213 -7.62 -10.67 25.54
N GLY A 214 -8.62 -11.47 25.17
CA GLY A 214 -8.43 -12.82 24.64
C GLY A 214 -7.60 -12.82 23.35
N LEU A 215 -7.92 -11.93 22.42
CA LEU A 215 -7.14 -11.77 21.17
C LEU A 215 -5.69 -11.39 21.47
N VAL A 216 -5.45 -10.42 22.35
CA VAL A 216 -4.08 -9.97 22.71
C VAL A 216 -3.28 -11.08 23.37
N ALA A 217 -3.89 -11.86 24.27
CA ALA A 217 -3.26 -13.01 24.89
C ALA A 217 -2.88 -14.10 23.86
N ALA A 218 -3.80 -14.42 22.95
CA ALA A 218 -3.57 -15.37 21.87
C ALA A 218 -2.46 -14.89 20.93
N LEU A 219 -2.45 -13.61 20.53
CA LEU A 219 -1.37 -13.03 19.73
C LEU A 219 -0.02 -13.14 20.43
N GLY A 220 0.04 -12.85 21.75
CA GLY A 220 1.23 -13.00 22.56
C GLY A 220 1.75 -14.44 22.56
N ALA A 221 0.87 -15.43 22.72
CA ALA A 221 1.21 -16.85 22.66
C ALA A 221 1.74 -17.27 21.27
N ILE A 222 1.09 -16.83 20.19
CA ILE A 222 1.52 -17.10 18.81
C ILE A 222 2.89 -16.48 18.53
N THR A 223 3.09 -15.21 18.85
CA THR A 223 4.36 -14.50 18.55
C THR A 223 5.54 -14.97 19.40
N SER A 224 5.28 -15.52 20.59
CA SER A 224 6.29 -16.13 21.45
C SER A 224 6.57 -17.60 21.11
N SER A 225 5.81 -18.17 20.18
CA SER A 225 5.99 -19.56 19.74
C SER A 225 6.98 -19.66 18.58
N GLN A 226 7.22 -20.90 18.11
CA GLN A 226 7.97 -21.18 16.89
C GLN A 226 7.09 -21.27 15.66
N LEU A 227 5.84 -20.78 15.71
CA LEU A 227 4.98 -20.74 14.55
C LEU A 227 5.39 -19.59 13.63
N GLU A 228 5.62 -19.91 12.36
CA GLU A 228 5.93 -18.94 11.31
C GLU A 228 4.72 -18.75 10.40
N ALA A 229 3.82 -17.88 10.81
CA ALA A 229 2.72 -17.49 9.95
C ALA A 229 3.23 -16.60 8.80
N SER A 230 2.70 -16.77 7.58
CA SER A 230 2.97 -15.86 6.47
C SER A 230 2.16 -14.56 6.58
N THR A 231 1.00 -14.63 7.24
CA THR A 231 0.22 -13.46 7.63
C THR A 231 -0.29 -13.60 9.07
N CYS A 232 -0.40 -12.46 9.76
CA CYS A 232 -0.95 -12.39 11.11
C CYS A 232 -1.74 -11.08 11.22
N GLU A 233 -3.05 -11.15 10.93
CA GLU A 233 -3.93 -10.00 10.84
C GLU A 233 -4.93 -9.96 12.00
N VAL A 234 -5.17 -8.76 12.51
CA VAL A 234 -6.27 -8.47 13.42
C VAL A 234 -7.38 -7.77 12.64
N HIS A 235 -8.62 -8.17 12.90
CA HIS A 235 -9.80 -7.46 12.44
C HIS A 235 -10.73 -7.20 13.61
N ALA A 236 -11.09 -5.93 13.83
CA ALA A 236 -12.10 -5.54 14.80
C ALA A 236 -13.27 -4.91 14.03
N SER A 237 -14.40 -5.62 14.00
CA SER A 237 -15.58 -5.30 13.20
C SER A 237 -16.30 -4.04 13.69
N ALA A 238 -17.05 -3.39 12.80
CA ALA A 238 -17.89 -2.24 13.11
C ALA A 238 -19.11 -2.64 13.97
N LEU A 239 -19.71 -1.66 14.67
CA LEU A 239 -20.91 -1.83 15.52
C LEU A 239 -22.12 -2.40 14.77
N GLN A 240 -22.22 -2.16 13.46
CA GLN A 240 -23.35 -2.56 12.63
C GLN A 240 -23.19 -3.94 11.97
N SER A 241 -22.11 -4.66 12.26
CA SER A 241 -21.94 -6.02 11.78
C SER A 241 -23.11 -6.89 12.24
N ARG A 242 -23.78 -7.54 11.28
CA ARG A 242 -24.92 -8.44 11.56
C ARG A 242 -24.54 -9.68 12.35
N ASP A 243 -23.25 -10.01 12.39
CA ASP A 243 -22.69 -11.09 13.20
C ASP A 243 -22.53 -10.64 14.65
N LYS A 244 -23.45 -11.07 15.50
CA LYS A 244 -23.42 -10.83 16.94
C LYS A 244 -22.39 -11.69 17.68
N ALA A 245 -21.69 -12.58 16.99
CA ALA A 245 -20.70 -13.49 17.58
C ALA A 245 -19.28 -12.96 17.31
N GLY A 246 -18.64 -12.39 18.33
CA GLY A 246 -17.24 -11.99 18.34
C GLY A 246 -16.92 -10.75 17.50
N HIS A 247 -16.46 -9.71 18.15
CA HIS A 247 -16.08 -8.45 17.47
C HIS A 247 -14.61 -8.41 17.07
N TYR A 248 -13.82 -9.44 17.41
CA TYR A 248 -12.37 -9.48 17.22
C TYR A 248 -11.96 -10.79 16.56
N HIS A 249 -11.26 -10.69 15.44
CA HIS A 249 -10.75 -11.83 14.70
C HIS A 249 -9.25 -11.76 14.57
N LEU A 250 -8.58 -12.88 14.75
CA LEU A 250 -7.17 -13.10 14.43
C LEU A 250 -7.11 -14.06 13.24
N LEU A 251 -6.56 -13.60 12.12
CA LEU A 251 -6.41 -14.38 10.90
C LEU A 251 -4.93 -14.78 10.76
N LEU A 252 -4.66 -16.07 10.74
CA LEU A 252 -3.31 -16.64 10.62
C LEU A 252 -3.23 -17.49 9.36
N LYS A 253 -2.37 -17.10 8.41
CA LYS A 253 -2.07 -17.92 7.23
C LYS A 253 -0.73 -18.62 7.42
N PHE A 254 -0.70 -19.88 7.09
CA PHE A 254 0.53 -20.68 7.06
C PHE A 254 0.78 -21.17 5.64
N GLU A 255 2.02 -21.08 5.20
CA GLU A 255 2.49 -21.53 3.90
C GLU A 255 3.62 -22.51 4.11
N SER A 256 3.42 -23.78 3.68
CA SER A 256 4.38 -24.86 3.93
C SER A 256 4.11 -26.07 3.02
N THR A 257 4.70 -27.21 3.34
CA THR A 257 4.31 -28.49 2.75
C THR A 257 2.98 -28.97 3.32
N PRO A 258 2.17 -29.76 2.58
CA PRO A 258 0.88 -30.27 3.07
C PRO A 258 0.95 -30.98 4.44
N GLY A 259 2.03 -31.75 4.66
CA GLY A 259 2.22 -32.47 5.92
C GLY A 259 2.48 -31.55 7.12
N ALA A 260 3.21 -30.45 6.95
CA ALA A 260 3.52 -29.51 8.02
C ALA A 260 2.34 -28.59 8.36
N LEU A 261 1.45 -28.29 7.40
CA LEU A 261 0.31 -27.41 7.63
C LEU A 261 -0.60 -27.88 8.75
N ASN A 262 -0.91 -29.19 8.81
CA ASN A 262 -1.77 -29.73 9.86
C ASN A 262 -1.17 -29.53 11.25
N ALA A 263 0.16 -29.72 11.39
CA ALA A 263 0.85 -29.50 12.66
C ALA A 263 0.83 -28.00 13.05
N HIS A 264 1.03 -27.09 12.10
CA HIS A 264 0.91 -25.64 12.33
C HIS A 264 -0.48 -25.27 12.79
N LEU A 265 -1.54 -25.74 12.12
CA LEU A 265 -2.92 -25.46 12.48
C LEU A 265 -3.29 -26.01 13.86
N GLN A 266 -2.89 -27.25 14.19
CA GLN A 266 -3.12 -27.83 15.51
C GLN A 266 -2.44 -27.01 16.61
N LYS A 267 -1.17 -26.64 16.40
CA LYS A 267 -0.42 -25.83 17.35
C LYS A 267 -1.04 -24.42 17.49
N ALA A 268 -1.45 -23.78 16.39
CA ALA A 268 -2.11 -22.49 16.41
C ALA A 268 -3.43 -22.55 17.20
N ARG A 269 -4.27 -23.58 16.96
CA ARG A 269 -5.50 -23.80 17.70
C ARG A 269 -5.26 -23.94 19.20
N ALA A 270 -4.24 -24.68 19.61
CA ALA A 270 -3.91 -24.82 21.02
C ALA A 270 -3.47 -23.49 21.67
N LEU A 271 -2.83 -22.60 20.89
CA LEU A 271 -2.32 -21.31 21.38
C LEU A 271 -3.40 -20.21 21.43
N VAL A 272 -4.45 -20.29 20.62
CA VAL A 272 -5.55 -19.30 20.65
C VAL A 272 -6.60 -19.60 21.75
N GLY A 273 -6.42 -20.69 22.50
CA GLY A 273 -7.25 -21.03 23.64
C GLY A 273 -8.70 -21.35 23.29
N ASP A 274 -9.65 -20.75 24.02
CA ASP A 274 -11.09 -21.02 23.89
C ASP A 274 -11.76 -20.26 22.73
N ALA A 275 -10.96 -19.60 21.83
CA ALA A 275 -11.49 -18.89 20.67
C ALA A 275 -12.25 -19.86 19.76
N GLN A 276 -13.36 -19.38 19.19
CA GLN A 276 -14.04 -20.11 18.13
C GLN A 276 -13.12 -20.11 16.89
N CYS A 277 -12.73 -21.32 16.44
CA CYS A 277 -11.77 -21.50 15.36
C CYS A 277 -12.41 -22.08 14.11
N GLU A 278 -12.18 -21.42 12.98
CA GLU A 278 -12.47 -21.90 11.64
C GLU A 278 -11.19 -22.12 10.85
N VAL A 279 -11.07 -23.25 10.15
CA VAL A 279 -10.02 -23.46 9.14
C VAL A 279 -10.64 -23.26 7.78
N VAL A 280 -10.12 -22.29 7.05
CA VAL A 280 -10.60 -21.97 5.71
C VAL A 280 -10.21 -23.08 4.73
N ALA A 281 -11.20 -23.61 4.00
CA ALA A 281 -10.94 -24.57 2.93
C ALA A 281 -10.06 -23.94 1.82
N ALA A 282 -9.10 -24.69 1.29
CA ALA A 282 -8.13 -24.20 0.32
C ALA A 282 -8.79 -23.51 -0.91
N ALA A 283 -9.92 -24.01 -1.36
CA ALA A 283 -10.68 -23.41 -2.46
C ALA A 283 -11.25 -22.02 -2.13
N MET A 284 -11.45 -21.69 -0.85
CA MET A 284 -12.02 -20.43 -0.38
C MET A 284 -10.94 -19.45 0.11
N GLU A 285 -9.71 -19.89 0.28
CA GLU A 285 -8.65 -19.11 0.95
C GLU A 285 -8.34 -17.79 0.22
N SER A 286 -8.23 -17.85 -1.10
CA SER A 286 -7.97 -16.66 -1.92
C SER A 286 -9.09 -15.62 -1.84
N ASP A 287 -10.34 -16.07 -1.75
CA ASP A 287 -11.50 -15.20 -1.63
C ASP A 287 -11.54 -14.53 -0.25
N VAL A 288 -11.31 -15.29 0.81
CA VAL A 288 -11.23 -14.76 2.18
C VAL A 288 -10.17 -13.66 2.30
N TRP A 289 -8.97 -13.88 1.76
CA TRP A 289 -7.91 -12.86 1.83
C TRP A 289 -8.19 -11.66 0.94
N ARG A 290 -8.78 -11.86 -0.24
CA ARG A 290 -9.21 -10.75 -1.11
C ARG A 290 -10.27 -9.90 -0.42
N ASP A 291 -11.29 -10.52 0.18
CA ASP A 291 -12.38 -9.85 0.85
C ASP A 291 -11.88 -9.13 2.12
N HIS A 292 -11.02 -9.78 2.90
CA HIS A 292 -10.35 -9.14 4.05
C HIS A 292 -9.56 -7.89 3.61
N GLY A 293 -8.75 -7.98 2.56
CA GLY A 293 -7.96 -6.85 2.05
C GLY A 293 -8.81 -5.69 1.55
N ARG A 294 -10.03 -5.97 1.06
CA ARG A 294 -10.97 -4.98 0.51
C ARG A 294 -12.00 -4.47 1.51
N SER A 295 -12.17 -5.12 2.65
CA SER A 295 -13.29 -4.89 3.58
C SER A 295 -13.49 -3.41 3.92
N LEU A 296 -12.41 -2.70 4.28
CA LEU A 296 -12.46 -1.28 4.65
C LEU A 296 -12.60 -0.33 3.45
N TRP A 297 -12.30 -0.81 2.23
CA TRP A 297 -12.32 0.02 1.03
C TRP A 297 -13.66 0.00 0.30
N THR A 298 -14.44 -1.06 0.46
CA THR A 298 -15.75 -1.24 -0.19
C THR A 298 -16.88 -0.52 0.53
N GLN A 299 -16.68 -0.16 1.79
CA GLN A 299 -17.64 0.55 2.63
C GLN A 299 -17.42 2.06 2.56
N ALA A 300 -18.48 2.84 2.87
CA ALA A 300 -18.39 4.29 3.01
C ALA A 300 -17.48 4.66 4.20
N GLY A 301 -17.14 5.94 4.30
CA GLY A 301 -16.34 6.49 5.38
C GLY A 301 -14.89 6.80 4.97
N MET A 302 -14.18 7.41 5.89
CA MET A 302 -12.77 7.72 5.79
C MET A 302 -11.92 6.47 6.07
N VAL A 303 -10.76 6.34 5.42
CA VAL A 303 -9.75 5.32 5.75
C VAL A 303 -8.45 5.99 6.17
N VAL A 304 -8.02 5.64 7.37
CA VAL A 304 -6.80 6.14 8.01
C VAL A 304 -5.81 4.99 8.15
N LYS A 305 -4.55 5.23 7.79
CA LYS A 305 -3.44 4.32 8.13
C LYS A 305 -2.76 4.83 9.39
N ALA A 306 -2.57 3.94 10.36
CA ALA A 306 -1.79 4.24 11.55
C ALA A 306 -0.76 3.17 11.85
N ALA A 307 0.29 3.57 12.59
CA ALA A 307 1.30 2.67 13.13
C ALA A 307 1.31 2.77 14.65
N TRP A 308 1.60 1.67 15.32
CA TRP A 308 1.74 1.56 16.77
C TRP A 308 2.85 0.57 17.14
N LEU A 309 3.26 0.53 18.39
CA LEU A 309 4.15 -0.53 18.85
C LEU A 309 3.36 -1.85 18.95
N PRO A 310 3.87 -2.99 18.46
CA PRO A 310 3.15 -4.27 18.54
C PRO A 310 2.61 -4.58 19.95
N ALA A 311 3.37 -4.28 20.99
CA ALA A 311 2.96 -4.44 22.38
C ALA A 311 1.78 -3.52 22.81
N SER A 312 1.49 -2.46 22.05
CA SER A 312 0.39 -1.52 22.32
C SER A 312 -0.94 -1.93 21.68
N LEU A 313 -1.03 -3.09 21.02
CA LEU A 313 -2.26 -3.51 20.33
C LEU A 313 -3.47 -3.51 21.29
N GLY A 314 -3.30 -3.95 22.53
CA GLY A 314 -4.39 -3.92 23.52
C GLY A 314 -4.93 -2.51 23.75
N GLY A 315 -4.05 -1.50 23.87
CA GLY A 315 -4.44 -0.11 23.98
C GLY A 315 -5.11 0.44 22.71
N VAL A 316 -4.67 0.00 21.54
CA VAL A 316 -5.30 0.37 20.25
C VAL A 316 -6.71 -0.21 20.15
N LEU A 317 -6.91 -1.47 20.53
CA LEU A 317 -8.24 -2.10 20.55
C LEU A 317 -9.17 -1.46 21.58
N ALA A 318 -8.64 -1.10 22.77
CA ALA A 318 -9.39 -0.35 23.77
C ALA A 318 -9.82 1.03 23.24
N PHE A 319 -8.92 1.75 22.55
CA PHE A 319 -9.25 3.02 21.90
C PHE A 319 -10.38 2.84 20.85
N VAL A 320 -10.35 1.80 20.03
CA VAL A 320 -11.43 1.48 19.08
C VAL A 320 -12.75 1.26 19.83
N GLY A 321 -12.71 0.54 20.96
CA GLY A 321 -13.88 0.32 21.83
C GLY A 321 -14.46 1.62 22.38
N GLU A 322 -13.60 2.49 22.95
CA GLU A 322 -13.98 3.81 23.47
C GLU A 322 -14.64 4.70 22.40
N MET A 323 -14.08 4.71 21.17
CA MET A 323 -14.65 5.48 20.06
C MET A 323 -16.04 4.98 19.69
N ARG A 324 -16.24 3.65 19.68
CA ARG A 324 -17.56 3.03 19.43
C ARG A 324 -18.58 3.33 20.52
N GLU A 325 -18.19 3.25 21.79
CA GLU A 325 -19.06 3.61 22.93
C GLU A 325 -19.52 5.08 22.86
N GLN A 326 -18.71 5.94 22.26
CA GLN A 326 -19.04 7.35 22.01
C GLN A 326 -19.82 7.57 20.71
N GLY A 327 -20.25 6.50 20.03
CA GLY A 327 -21.08 6.58 18.84
C GLY A 327 -20.33 6.70 17.52
N THR A 328 -18.98 6.62 17.52
CA THR A 328 -18.18 6.64 16.28
C THR A 328 -18.10 5.23 15.71
N ASP A 329 -18.61 5.01 14.50
CA ASP A 329 -18.44 3.74 13.79
C ASP A 329 -17.01 3.61 13.29
N MET A 330 -16.20 2.85 14.03
CA MET A 330 -14.77 2.63 13.76
C MET A 330 -14.48 1.13 13.60
N GLU A 331 -13.76 0.78 12.55
CA GLU A 331 -13.32 -0.57 12.23
C GLU A 331 -11.81 -0.60 12.02
N LEU A 332 -11.15 -1.65 12.51
CA LEU A 332 -9.70 -1.86 12.36
C LEU A 332 -9.42 -3.13 11.59
N SER A 333 -8.56 -3.06 10.59
CA SER A 333 -7.89 -4.19 9.96
C SER A 333 -6.38 -3.93 9.93
N GLY A 334 -5.57 -4.86 10.45
CA GLY A 334 -4.13 -4.58 10.57
C GLY A 334 -3.25 -5.77 10.86
N ARG A 335 -1.96 -5.55 10.68
CA ARG A 335 -0.86 -6.49 10.90
C ARG A 335 -0.60 -6.56 12.38
N ALA A 336 -1.23 -7.51 13.05
CA ALA A 336 -1.25 -7.61 14.51
C ALA A 336 0.16 -7.58 15.13
N ALA A 337 1.08 -8.39 14.59
CA ALA A 337 2.44 -8.52 15.09
C ALA A 337 3.43 -7.44 14.59
N LEU A 338 3.04 -6.62 13.60
CA LEU A 338 3.90 -5.55 13.06
C LEU A 338 3.52 -4.14 13.54
N GLY A 339 2.38 -3.99 14.19
CA GLY A 339 1.93 -2.72 14.72
C GLY A 339 1.59 -1.69 13.62
N SER A 340 0.86 -2.09 12.60
CA SER A 340 0.34 -1.16 11.58
C SER A 340 -0.99 -1.64 11.02
N GLY A 341 -1.90 -0.71 10.72
CA GLY A 341 -3.21 -1.08 10.19
C GLY A 341 -3.95 0.09 9.56
N LEU A 342 -5.13 -0.24 9.09
CA LEU A 342 -6.10 0.66 8.51
C LEU A 342 -7.31 0.76 9.46
N PHE A 343 -7.80 1.96 9.63
CA PHE A 343 -9.01 2.26 10.36
C PHE A 343 -10.03 2.84 9.39
N ARG A 344 -11.20 2.21 9.28
CA ARG A 344 -12.36 2.84 8.65
C ARG A 344 -13.12 3.60 9.72
N ILE A 345 -13.48 4.84 9.43
CA ILE A 345 -14.24 5.69 10.34
C ILE A 345 -15.40 6.27 9.53
N ASP A 346 -16.61 5.90 9.90
CA ASP A 346 -17.83 6.42 9.29
C ASP A 346 -18.40 7.58 10.11
N GLY A 347 -19.25 8.37 9.47
CA GLY A 347 -19.87 9.55 10.05
C GLY A 347 -19.71 10.80 9.18
N ASP A 348 -20.20 11.93 9.66
CA ASP A 348 -20.02 13.21 9.01
C ASP A 348 -18.56 13.73 9.10
N VAL A 349 -18.26 14.80 8.39
CA VAL A 349 -16.92 15.39 8.32
C VAL A 349 -16.42 15.81 9.70
N SER A 350 -17.31 16.29 10.57
CA SER A 350 -16.96 16.73 11.93
C SER A 350 -16.54 15.55 12.81
N THR A 351 -17.28 14.44 12.74
CA THR A 351 -16.98 13.18 13.44
C THR A 351 -15.66 12.58 12.96
N GLN A 352 -15.47 12.53 11.64
CA GLN A 352 -14.23 12.02 11.04
C GLN A 352 -13.01 12.87 11.44
N ARG A 353 -13.15 14.18 11.42
CA ARG A 353 -12.11 15.12 11.85
C ARG A 353 -11.74 14.91 13.32
N ALA A 354 -12.73 14.90 14.21
CA ALA A 354 -12.52 14.70 15.64
C ALA A 354 -11.83 13.38 15.95
N ALA A 355 -12.18 12.30 15.22
CA ALA A 355 -11.55 11.00 15.37
C ALA A 355 -10.06 11.03 15.01
N VAL A 356 -9.69 11.68 13.88
CA VAL A 356 -8.28 11.82 13.49
C VAL A 356 -7.49 12.67 14.48
N GLU A 357 -8.04 13.80 14.90
CA GLU A 357 -7.41 14.68 15.90
C GLU A 357 -7.19 13.92 17.21
N ARG A 358 -8.17 13.11 17.65
CA ARG A 358 -8.05 12.26 18.83
C ARG A 358 -7.00 11.15 18.66
N MET A 359 -6.90 10.50 17.50
CA MET A 359 -5.82 9.55 17.22
C MET A 359 -4.44 10.24 17.29
N ARG A 360 -4.32 11.43 16.70
CA ARG A 360 -3.06 12.21 16.68
C ARG A 360 -2.67 12.76 18.06
N SER A 361 -3.64 12.98 18.95
CA SER A 361 -3.39 13.42 20.32
C SER A 361 -2.91 12.28 21.25
N ARG A 362 -2.85 11.03 20.74
CA ARG A 362 -2.40 9.85 21.50
C ARG A 362 -1.07 9.28 20.94
N PRO A 363 0.05 10.05 21.05
CA PRO A 363 1.37 9.58 20.59
C PRO A 363 1.90 8.38 21.39
N ASP A 364 1.32 8.08 22.53
CA ASP A 364 1.54 6.88 23.32
C ASP A 364 1.01 5.62 22.62
N LEU A 365 -0.06 5.75 21.84
CA LEU A 365 -0.67 4.66 21.06
C LEU A 365 -0.27 4.72 19.58
N PHE A 366 -0.38 5.88 18.94
CA PHE A 366 -0.21 6.02 17.50
C PHE A 366 1.03 6.83 17.14
N ARG A 367 1.93 6.27 16.34
CA ARG A 367 3.17 6.95 15.89
C ARG A 367 2.95 7.79 14.63
N HIS A 368 2.18 7.28 13.69
CA HIS A 368 1.85 7.96 12.43
C HIS A 368 0.38 7.74 12.15
N VAL A 369 -0.32 8.81 11.81
CA VAL A 369 -1.75 8.80 11.46
C VAL A 369 -1.93 9.55 10.16
N VAL A 370 -2.15 8.82 9.07
CA VAL A 370 -2.21 9.32 7.69
C VAL A 370 -3.58 9.01 7.09
N LEU A 371 -4.23 10.01 6.50
CA LEU A 371 -5.48 9.81 5.78
C LEU A 371 -5.19 9.28 4.38
N LEU A 372 -5.71 8.09 4.06
CA LEU A 372 -5.60 7.50 2.73
C LEU A 372 -6.82 7.80 1.87
N ARG A 373 -8.03 7.66 2.43
CA ARG A 373 -9.29 8.00 1.77
C ARG A 373 -10.07 8.97 2.65
N ALA A 374 -10.45 10.12 2.12
CA ALA A 374 -11.30 11.10 2.78
C ALA A 374 -12.02 11.94 1.72
N SER A 375 -13.09 12.63 2.13
CA SER A 375 -13.73 13.65 1.28
C SER A 375 -12.77 14.82 1.02
N THR A 376 -12.95 15.49 -0.11
CA THR A 376 -12.16 16.70 -0.45
C THR A 376 -12.32 17.77 0.64
N GLU A 377 -13.53 17.92 1.21
CA GLU A 377 -13.81 18.82 2.31
C GLU A 377 -12.93 18.53 3.53
N LEU A 378 -12.87 17.27 3.98
CA LEU A 378 -12.03 16.89 5.11
C LEU A 378 -10.54 17.11 4.84
N LYS A 379 -10.07 16.81 3.63
CA LYS A 379 -8.67 17.04 3.23
C LYS A 379 -8.26 18.50 3.22
N GLN A 380 -9.21 19.43 3.08
CA GLN A 380 -8.97 20.87 3.20
C GLN A 380 -8.92 21.36 4.65
N MET A 381 -9.59 20.65 5.57
CA MET A 381 -9.66 21.03 6.98
C MET A 381 -8.46 20.51 7.81
N ILE A 382 -7.87 19.39 7.43
CA ILE A 382 -6.76 18.78 8.16
C ILE A 382 -5.65 18.31 7.20
N ASP A 383 -4.40 18.37 7.66
CA ASP A 383 -3.29 17.80 6.89
C ASP A 383 -3.40 16.28 6.85
N VAL A 384 -3.47 15.72 5.63
CA VAL A 384 -3.64 14.27 5.42
C VAL A 384 -2.42 13.46 5.90
N TRP A 385 -1.22 14.05 5.89
CA TRP A 385 0.03 13.38 6.26
C TRP A 385 0.33 13.44 7.76
N GLY A 386 -0.19 14.46 8.44
CA GLY A 386 0.18 14.79 9.82
C GLY A 386 1.58 15.42 9.90
N SER A 387 2.09 15.56 11.12
CA SER A 387 3.41 16.15 11.34
C SER A 387 4.52 15.20 10.88
N LEU A 388 5.43 15.72 10.06
CA LEU A 388 6.66 15.00 9.65
C LEU A 388 7.82 15.25 10.63
N GLY A 389 7.66 16.14 11.62
CA GLY A 389 8.73 16.51 12.53
C GLY A 389 10.02 16.95 11.78
N ASP A 390 11.17 16.58 12.30
CA ASP A 390 12.47 16.95 11.72
C ASP A 390 12.71 16.35 10.32
N ALA A 391 12.00 15.26 9.97
CA ALA A 391 12.11 14.64 8.65
C ALA A 391 11.56 15.53 7.51
N GLY A 392 10.69 16.50 7.83
CA GLY A 392 10.09 17.40 6.84
C GLY A 392 11.11 18.25 6.11
N ALA A 393 12.06 18.86 6.83
CA ALA A 393 13.12 19.69 6.24
C ALA A 393 14.05 18.88 5.32
N LEU A 394 14.43 17.67 5.75
CA LEU A 394 15.25 16.76 4.93
C LEU A 394 14.47 16.31 3.70
N GLY A 395 13.21 15.95 3.85
CA GLY A 395 12.33 15.56 2.74
C GLY A 395 12.20 16.68 1.69
N ALA A 396 11.99 17.92 2.13
CA ALA A 396 11.92 19.09 1.26
C ALA A 396 13.25 19.33 0.50
N ALA A 397 14.39 19.17 1.16
CA ALA A 397 15.71 19.29 0.51
C ALA A 397 15.91 18.20 -0.55
N VAL A 398 15.54 16.95 -0.27
CA VAL A 398 15.59 15.85 -1.25
C VAL A 398 14.65 16.13 -2.42
N LYS A 399 13.42 16.58 -2.15
CA LYS A 399 12.45 16.98 -3.19
C LYS A 399 13.06 18.05 -4.10
N HIS A 400 13.61 19.11 -3.53
CA HIS A 400 14.23 20.19 -4.30
C HIS A 400 15.43 19.71 -5.16
N ALA A 401 16.22 18.77 -4.63
CA ALA A 401 17.36 18.22 -5.37
C ALA A 401 16.97 17.37 -6.59
N LEU A 402 15.83 16.65 -6.52
CA LEU A 402 15.37 15.75 -7.59
C LEU A 402 14.32 16.40 -8.51
N ASP A 403 13.59 17.36 -8.01
CA ASP A 403 12.54 18.11 -8.73
C ASP A 403 12.63 19.62 -8.37
N PRO A 404 13.64 20.33 -8.90
CA PRO A 404 13.90 21.73 -8.53
C PRO A 404 12.74 22.68 -8.86
N GLN A 405 11.93 22.36 -9.87
CA GLN A 405 10.76 23.15 -10.27
C GLN A 405 9.48 22.79 -9.51
N GLY A 406 9.51 21.71 -8.70
CA GLY A 406 8.37 21.27 -7.91
C GLY A 406 7.17 20.79 -8.75
N ILE A 407 7.41 20.28 -9.96
CA ILE A 407 6.35 19.90 -10.90
C ILE A 407 5.70 18.55 -10.57
N LEU A 408 6.44 17.61 -9.96
CA LEU A 408 5.95 16.25 -9.71
C LEU A 408 5.00 16.22 -8.52
N ASN A 409 3.77 15.79 -8.77
CA ASN A 409 2.74 15.59 -7.74
C ASN A 409 2.58 16.81 -6.81
N ALA A 410 2.63 18.02 -7.39
CA ALA A 410 2.70 19.28 -6.68
C ALA A 410 1.63 19.40 -5.57
N GLY A 411 2.09 19.58 -4.33
CA GLY A 411 1.25 19.75 -3.15
C GLY A 411 0.56 18.49 -2.62
N ARG A 412 0.69 17.33 -3.29
CA ARG A 412 -0.03 16.10 -2.90
C ARG A 412 0.76 15.19 -1.99
N GLY A 413 2.06 15.17 -2.16
CA GLY A 413 2.96 14.31 -1.37
C GLY A 413 3.16 14.76 0.07
N PRO A 414 3.90 13.96 0.86
CA PRO A 414 4.24 14.33 2.23
C PRO A 414 5.21 15.51 2.29
N VAL A 415 5.97 15.77 1.20
CA VAL A 415 6.92 16.87 1.04
C VAL A 415 6.75 17.56 -0.30
#